data_b3b6a2b197ddaa2759b4f7fbb70980e2
#
_entry.id   b3b6a2b197ddaa2759b4f7fbb70980e2
#
_cell.length_a   1.000
_cell.length_b   1.000
_cell.length_c   1.000
_cell.angle_alpha   90.00
_cell.angle_beta   90.00
_cell.angle_gamma   90.00
#
_symmetry.space_group_name_H-M   'P 1'
#
loop_
_entity.id
_entity.type
_entity.pdbx_description
1 polymer ?
#
loop_
_entity_poly.entity_id
_entity_poly.type
_entity_poly.pdbx_seq_one_letter_code
_entity_poly.pdbx_strand_id
1 'polypeptide(L)'
;MIETPEITHTQRQTAAMIHITCPREKIQAEVEPAIREILAALAAEGQRPTGPMFMHHLTTSASQFDIEVGFPTGAPLRANGRVKSSALPAARVARTIYHGSYEGLFSAWHEFGTRLVSEKLVDPAVIAPVKTLWERYLVGPETTSDSSQWRTELNLPLGK
;
A
#
# COMPACT_ATOMS: atom_id res chain seq x y z
N MET A 1 4.35 -15.64 -5.67
CA MET A 1 4.88 -16.31 -4.47
C MET A 1 4.99 -15.31 -3.34
N ILE A 2 4.56 -15.68 -2.14
CA ILE A 2 4.70 -14.84 -0.95
C ILE A 2 5.71 -15.45 0.02
N GLU A 3 6.36 -14.59 0.80
CA GLU A 3 7.24 -15.05 1.88
C GLU A 3 6.42 -15.52 3.07
N THR A 4 7.09 -16.15 4.05
CA THR A 4 6.41 -16.59 5.26
C THR A 4 5.76 -15.40 5.97
N PRO A 5 4.44 -15.44 6.22
CA PRO A 5 3.76 -14.35 6.92
C PRO A 5 4.27 -14.19 8.35
N GLU A 6 4.26 -12.95 8.82
CA GLU A 6 4.62 -12.63 10.20
C GLU A 6 3.63 -11.63 10.80
N ILE A 7 3.58 -11.58 12.11
CA ILE A 7 2.82 -10.57 12.84
C ILE A 7 3.82 -9.56 13.39
N THR A 8 3.57 -8.28 13.11
CA THR A 8 4.45 -7.20 13.56
C THR A 8 3.64 -5.94 13.88
N HIS A 9 4.33 -4.92 14.36
CA HIS A 9 3.73 -3.62 14.65
C HIS A 9 4.38 -2.57 13.77
N THR A 10 3.56 -1.71 13.15
CA THR A 10 4.04 -0.58 12.39
C THR A 10 4.03 0.67 13.24
N GLN A 11 4.90 1.61 12.91
CA GLN A 11 4.87 2.95 13.50
C GLN A 11 4.14 3.90 12.56
N ARG A 12 3.55 4.95 13.14
CA ARG A 12 2.93 6.00 12.34
C ARG A 12 3.97 6.61 11.41
N GLN A 13 3.66 6.65 10.11
CA GLN A 13 4.56 7.16 9.09
C GLN A 13 3.92 8.36 8.40
N THR A 14 4.48 9.56 8.61
CA THR A 14 4.04 10.77 7.92
C THR A 14 4.21 10.60 6.40
N ALA A 15 3.25 11.06 5.64
CA ALA A 15 3.23 10.85 4.20
C ALA A 15 2.50 11.97 3.46
N ALA A 16 2.85 12.14 2.19
CA ALA A 16 2.10 12.96 1.24
C ALA A 16 1.23 12.03 0.41
N MET A 17 -0.06 12.32 0.30
CA MET A 17 -1.04 11.42 -0.32
C MET A 17 -2.02 12.14 -1.22
N ILE A 18 -2.57 11.38 -2.19
CA ILE A 18 -3.73 11.77 -2.98
C ILE A 18 -4.80 10.69 -2.82
N HIS A 19 -6.03 11.12 -2.51
CA HIS A 19 -7.17 10.22 -2.43
C HIS A 19 -7.76 10.00 -3.82
N ILE A 20 -7.93 8.74 -4.20
CA ILE A 20 -8.47 8.34 -5.50
C ILE A 20 -9.65 7.39 -5.28
N THR A 21 -10.77 7.71 -5.91
CA THR A 21 -11.92 6.81 -6.02
C THR A 21 -12.20 6.63 -7.50
N CYS A 22 -12.11 5.40 -8.00
CA CYS A 22 -12.32 5.11 -9.42
C CYS A 22 -12.69 3.66 -9.66
N PRO A 23 -13.29 3.35 -10.83
CA PRO A 23 -13.46 1.96 -11.25
C PRO A 23 -12.09 1.27 -11.35
N ARG A 24 -12.07 -0.03 -11.08
CA ARG A 24 -10.82 -0.82 -11.05
C ARG A 24 -10.04 -0.74 -12.35
N GLU A 25 -10.71 -0.73 -13.49
CA GLU A 25 -10.06 -0.67 -14.80
C GLU A 25 -9.36 0.66 -15.08
N LYS A 26 -9.64 1.70 -14.31
CA LYS A 26 -9.06 3.03 -14.52
C LYS A 26 -7.89 3.34 -13.57
N ILE A 27 -7.50 2.41 -12.69
CA ILE A 27 -6.55 2.70 -11.64
C ILE A 27 -5.18 3.16 -12.16
N GLN A 28 -4.67 2.54 -13.20
CA GLN A 28 -3.37 2.95 -13.75
C GLN A 28 -3.39 4.37 -14.31
N ALA A 29 -4.47 4.72 -15.03
CA ALA A 29 -4.63 6.06 -15.58
C ALA A 29 -4.77 7.13 -14.50
N GLU A 30 -5.26 6.76 -13.32
CA GLU A 30 -5.42 7.68 -12.20
C GLU A 30 -4.17 7.79 -11.33
N VAL A 31 -3.45 6.68 -11.13
CA VAL A 31 -2.30 6.62 -10.23
C VAL A 31 -1.07 7.33 -10.81
N GLU A 32 -0.79 7.17 -12.10
CA GLU A 32 0.40 7.78 -12.70
C GLU A 32 0.43 9.31 -12.56
N PRO A 33 -0.65 10.05 -12.91
CA PRO A 33 -0.67 11.50 -12.68
C PRO A 33 -0.55 11.85 -11.20
N ALA A 34 -1.17 11.07 -10.32
CA ALA A 34 -1.10 11.30 -8.87
C ALA A 34 0.33 11.21 -8.35
N ILE A 35 1.09 10.22 -8.81
CA ILE A 35 2.50 10.08 -8.44
C ILE A 35 3.28 11.33 -8.84
N ARG A 36 3.10 11.81 -10.06
CA ARG A 36 3.78 13.01 -10.55
C ARG A 36 3.41 14.24 -9.73
N GLU A 37 2.15 14.40 -9.39
CA GLU A 37 1.68 15.52 -8.57
C GLU A 37 2.30 15.51 -7.16
N ILE A 38 2.37 14.33 -6.54
CA ILE A 38 2.97 14.19 -5.22
C ILE A 38 4.46 14.54 -5.27
N LEU A 39 5.20 14.00 -6.24
CA LEU A 39 6.64 14.26 -6.38
C LEU A 39 6.91 15.74 -6.65
N ALA A 40 6.08 16.39 -7.47
CA ALA A 40 6.20 17.82 -7.74
C ALA A 40 5.93 18.65 -6.49
N ALA A 41 4.92 18.29 -5.71
CA ALA A 41 4.60 18.99 -4.46
C ALA A 41 5.73 18.87 -3.42
N LEU A 42 6.32 17.69 -3.32
CA LEU A 42 7.47 17.46 -2.45
C LEU A 42 8.68 18.30 -2.89
N ALA A 43 8.98 18.28 -4.19
CA ALA A 43 10.11 19.04 -4.73
C ALA A 43 9.94 20.54 -4.50
N ALA A 44 8.72 21.07 -4.59
CA ALA A 44 8.43 22.47 -4.35
C ALA A 44 8.75 22.90 -2.91
N GLU A 45 8.77 21.97 -1.96
CA GLU A 45 9.13 22.24 -0.57
C GLU A 45 10.52 21.72 -0.20
N GLY A 46 11.33 21.34 -1.21
CA GLY A 46 12.67 20.82 -0.97
C GLY A 46 12.71 19.45 -0.33
N GLN A 47 11.61 18.71 -0.40
CA GLN A 47 11.52 17.38 0.19
C GLN A 47 11.64 16.28 -0.85
N ARG A 48 12.02 15.10 -0.39
CA ARG A 48 12.06 13.87 -1.18
C ARG A 48 11.34 12.76 -0.42
N PRO A 49 10.82 11.73 -1.12
CA PRO A 49 10.33 10.55 -0.43
C PRO A 49 11.41 9.94 0.45
N THR A 50 11.02 9.51 1.66
CA THR A 50 11.93 8.84 2.60
C THR A 50 11.79 7.33 2.55
N GLY A 51 10.96 6.81 1.66
CA GLY A 51 10.75 5.39 1.47
C GLY A 51 9.89 5.11 0.24
N PRO A 52 9.50 3.86 0.05
CA PRO A 52 8.77 3.46 -1.16
C PRO A 52 7.36 4.02 -1.22
N MET A 53 6.84 4.13 -2.46
CA MET A 53 5.44 4.43 -2.70
C MET A 53 4.55 3.37 -2.04
N PHE A 54 3.36 3.78 -1.62
CA PHE A 54 2.37 2.87 -1.07
C PHE A 54 0.98 3.16 -1.63
N MET A 55 0.10 2.16 -1.53
CA MET A 55 -1.33 2.33 -1.72
C MET A 55 -2.04 1.84 -0.46
N HIS A 56 -2.78 2.75 0.17
CA HIS A 56 -3.61 2.45 1.33
C HIS A 56 -5.05 2.30 0.85
N HIS A 57 -5.56 1.08 0.90
CA HIS A 57 -6.95 0.80 0.52
C HIS A 57 -7.83 1.12 1.71
N LEU A 58 -8.68 2.15 1.56
CA LEU A 58 -9.58 2.60 2.62
C LEU A 58 -10.78 1.68 2.76
N THR A 59 -11.21 1.11 1.62
CA THR A 59 -12.26 0.09 1.58
C THR A 59 -11.85 -1.00 0.60
N THR A 60 -12.48 -2.15 0.69
CA THR A 60 -12.26 -3.24 -0.25
C THR A 60 -13.55 -3.49 -1.02
N SER A 61 -13.47 -3.44 -2.36
CA SER A 61 -14.60 -3.65 -3.26
C SER A 61 -14.14 -4.37 -4.51
N ALA A 62 -15.00 -5.21 -5.06
CA ALA A 62 -14.70 -5.91 -6.31
C ALA A 62 -14.77 -5.00 -7.54
N SER A 63 -15.49 -3.88 -7.46
CA SER A 63 -15.77 -3.02 -8.62
C SER A 63 -15.03 -1.70 -8.62
N GLN A 64 -14.64 -1.19 -7.46
CA GLN A 64 -14.01 0.13 -7.36
C GLN A 64 -12.83 0.13 -6.41
N PHE A 65 -11.89 1.05 -6.68
CA PHE A 65 -10.85 1.43 -5.74
C PHE A 65 -11.27 2.66 -4.95
N ASP A 66 -11.00 2.65 -3.66
CA ASP A 66 -11.06 3.80 -2.78
C ASP A 66 -9.76 3.79 -1.99
N ILE A 67 -8.77 4.55 -2.50
CA ILE A 67 -7.39 4.43 -2.04
C ILE A 67 -6.77 5.79 -1.76
N GLU A 68 -5.73 5.76 -0.93
CA GLU A 68 -4.76 6.84 -0.84
C GLU A 68 -3.44 6.35 -1.40
N VAL A 69 -2.96 6.98 -2.47
CA VAL A 69 -1.62 6.73 -3.00
C VAL A 69 -0.67 7.76 -2.44
N GLY A 70 0.52 7.35 -2.04
CA GLY A 70 1.44 8.29 -1.43
C GLY A 70 2.87 7.82 -1.31
N PHE A 71 3.67 8.72 -0.74
CA PHE A 71 5.07 8.47 -0.38
C PHE A 71 5.29 8.91 1.06
N PRO A 72 6.09 8.15 1.82
CA PRO A 72 6.49 8.61 3.16
C PRO A 72 7.39 9.84 3.05
N THR A 73 7.26 10.73 4.01
CA THR A 73 8.02 11.99 4.07
C THR A 73 8.66 12.17 5.43
N GLY A 74 9.74 12.94 5.49
CA GLY A 74 10.40 13.26 6.75
C GLY A 74 9.68 14.33 7.55
N ALA A 75 8.88 15.17 6.90
CA ALA A 75 8.13 16.25 7.53
C ALA A 75 6.78 16.43 6.87
N PRO A 76 5.79 17.00 7.58
CA PRO A 76 4.49 17.29 6.96
C PRO A 76 4.64 18.22 5.77
N LEU A 77 3.78 18.04 4.77
CA LEU A 77 3.71 18.83 3.56
C LEU A 77 2.55 19.82 3.67
N ARG A 78 2.71 21.02 3.10
CA ARG A 78 1.59 21.93 2.94
C ARG A 78 0.66 21.41 1.86
N ALA A 79 -0.65 21.58 2.07
CA ALA A 79 -1.62 21.18 1.06
C ALA A 79 -1.33 21.86 -0.29
N ASN A 80 -1.35 21.09 -1.36
CA ASN A 80 -1.04 21.57 -2.72
C ASN A 80 -1.94 20.83 -3.70
N GLY A 81 -2.98 21.54 -4.19
CA GLY A 81 -3.98 20.90 -5.02
C GLY A 81 -4.67 19.77 -4.25
N ARG A 82 -4.66 18.58 -4.82
CA ARG A 82 -5.23 17.41 -4.15
C ARG A 82 -4.21 16.65 -3.29
N VAL A 83 -2.94 17.10 -3.25
CA VAL A 83 -1.91 16.49 -2.40
C VAL A 83 -2.11 16.95 -0.96
N LYS A 84 -2.22 16.01 -0.04
CA LYS A 84 -2.43 16.26 1.39
C LYS A 84 -1.35 15.60 2.21
N SER A 85 -1.04 16.19 3.35
CA SER A 85 -0.21 15.56 4.36
C SER A 85 -1.09 14.68 5.23
N SER A 86 -0.66 13.43 5.44
CA SER A 86 -1.38 12.45 6.24
C SER A 86 -0.38 11.45 6.80
N ALA A 87 -0.83 10.25 7.14
CA ALA A 87 0.05 9.22 7.68
C ALA A 87 -0.50 7.82 7.44
N LEU A 88 0.42 6.87 7.28
CA LEU A 88 0.09 5.45 7.48
C LEU A 88 0.01 5.21 8.99
N PRO A 89 -0.96 4.40 9.46
CA PRO A 89 -1.20 4.27 10.89
C PRO A 89 -0.16 3.39 11.60
N ALA A 90 0.02 3.67 12.88
CA ALA A 90 0.64 2.72 13.79
C ALA A 90 -0.38 1.60 14.04
N ALA A 91 -0.03 0.36 13.75
CA ALA A 91 -0.98 -0.75 13.84
C ALA A 91 -0.26 -2.08 14.05
N ARG A 92 -0.98 -3.03 14.65
CA ARG A 92 -0.58 -4.42 14.63
C ARG A 92 -1.03 -5.00 13.29
N VAL A 93 -0.10 -5.56 12.53
CA VAL A 93 -0.39 -6.06 11.18
C VAL A 93 0.11 -7.48 10.99
N ALA A 94 -0.56 -8.21 10.10
CA ALA A 94 0.02 -9.36 9.45
C ALA A 94 0.74 -8.85 8.20
N ARG A 95 1.96 -9.35 7.95
CA ARG A 95 2.82 -8.88 6.88
C ARG A 95 3.42 -10.04 6.09
N THR A 96 3.51 -9.86 4.79
CA THR A 96 4.33 -10.71 3.93
C THR A 96 4.91 -9.87 2.80
N ILE A 97 5.83 -10.45 2.04
CA ILE A 97 6.35 -9.84 0.82
C ILE A 97 5.98 -10.75 -0.35
N TYR A 98 5.33 -10.15 -1.35
CA TYR A 98 4.99 -10.81 -2.59
C TYR A 98 6.10 -10.59 -3.61
N HIS A 99 6.51 -11.66 -4.28
CA HIS A 99 7.51 -11.66 -5.35
C HIS A 99 6.82 -11.85 -6.69
N GLY A 100 6.90 -10.87 -7.56
CA GLY A 100 6.36 -10.98 -8.90
C GLY A 100 5.66 -9.72 -9.42
N SER A 101 5.01 -9.88 -10.58
CA SER A 101 4.31 -8.78 -11.24
C SER A 101 3.03 -8.39 -10.51
N TYR A 102 2.56 -7.17 -10.75
CA TYR A 102 1.34 -6.66 -10.11
C TYR A 102 0.08 -7.42 -10.53
N GLU A 103 0.11 -8.11 -11.66
CA GLU A 103 -1.02 -8.95 -12.09
C GLU A 103 -1.33 -10.06 -11.09
N GLY A 104 -0.31 -10.53 -10.36
CA GLY A 104 -0.47 -11.58 -9.36
C GLY A 104 -0.88 -11.09 -7.97
N LEU A 105 -1.01 -9.79 -7.75
CA LEU A 105 -1.29 -9.24 -6.42
C LEU A 105 -2.62 -9.71 -5.84
N PHE A 106 -3.67 -9.77 -6.65
CA PHE A 106 -4.98 -10.24 -6.17
C PHE A 106 -4.89 -11.66 -5.61
N SER A 107 -4.23 -12.55 -6.36
CA SER A 107 -4.02 -13.94 -5.92
C SER A 107 -3.11 -14.01 -4.69
N ALA A 108 -2.10 -13.14 -4.62
CA ALA A 108 -1.19 -13.07 -3.48
C ALA A 108 -1.93 -12.68 -2.20
N TRP A 109 -2.83 -11.72 -2.26
CA TRP A 109 -3.66 -11.34 -1.11
C TRP A 109 -4.54 -12.49 -0.65
N HIS A 110 -5.11 -13.23 -1.60
CA HIS A 110 -5.95 -14.39 -1.28
C HIS A 110 -5.12 -15.50 -0.60
N GLU A 111 -3.96 -15.81 -1.16
CA GLU A 111 -3.04 -16.79 -0.56
C GLU A 111 -2.61 -16.36 0.84
N PHE A 112 -2.31 -15.08 1.00
CA PHE A 112 -1.89 -14.50 2.28
C PHE A 112 -2.96 -14.71 3.36
N GLY A 113 -4.21 -14.35 3.06
CA GLY A 113 -5.32 -14.55 3.98
C GLY A 113 -5.51 -16.01 4.35
N THR A 114 -5.42 -16.89 3.36
CA THR A 114 -5.57 -18.34 3.57
C THR A 114 -4.46 -18.87 4.50
N ARG A 115 -3.23 -18.46 4.27
CA ARG A 115 -2.09 -18.91 5.09
C ARG A 115 -2.15 -18.38 6.52
N LEU A 116 -2.62 -17.15 6.71
CA LEU A 116 -2.77 -16.60 8.05
C LEU A 116 -3.69 -17.46 8.93
N VAL A 117 -4.75 -17.98 8.34
CA VAL A 117 -5.69 -18.85 9.04
C VAL A 117 -5.14 -20.26 9.19
N SER A 118 -4.65 -20.85 8.10
CA SER A 118 -4.17 -22.24 8.10
C SER A 118 -2.94 -22.45 8.98
N GLU A 119 -2.09 -21.45 9.09
CA GLU A 119 -0.89 -21.48 9.95
C GLU A 119 -1.19 -20.98 11.37
N LYS A 120 -2.45 -20.71 11.68
CA LYS A 120 -2.94 -20.29 12.99
C LYS A 120 -2.29 -19.01 13.51
N LEU A 121 -1.90 -18.12 12.60
CA LEU A 121 -1.33 -16.82 12.96
C LEU A 121 -2.39 -15.83 13.40
N VAL A 122 -3.60 -15.95 12.86
CA VAL A 122 -4.74 -15.12 13.22
C VAL A 122 -6.01 -15.96 13.30
N ASP A 123 -6.96 -15.52 14.11
CA ASP A 123 -8.30 -16.08 14.15
C ASP A 123 -9.05 -15.63 12.89
N PRO A 124 -9.79 -16.53 12.19
CA PRO A 124 -10.58 -16.15 11.03
C PRO A 124 -11.53 -14.97 11.27
N ALA A 125 -12.06 -14.84 12.47
CA ALA A 125 -12.96 -13.73 12.82
C ALA A 125 -12.28 -12.37 12.83
N VAL A 126 -10.94 -12.33 12.94
CA VAL A 126 -10.17 -11.08 13.01
C VAL A 126 -9.96 -10.48 11.61
N ILE A 127 -9.83 -11.33 10.59
CA ILE A 127 -9.54 -10.86 9.22
C ILE A 127 -10.78 -10.70 8.34
N ALA A 128 -11.91 -11.20 8.76
CA ALA A 128 -13.14 -11.11 7.97
C ALA A 128 -14.19 -10.26 8.71
N PRO A 129 -14.80 -9.26 8.07
CA PRO A 129 -14.47 -8.75 6.75
C PRO A 129 -13.23 -7.82 6.76
N VAL A 130 -12.41 -7.94 5.75
CA VAL A 130 -11.27 -7.02 5.58
C VAL A 130 -11.80 -5.64 5.24
N LYS A 131 -11.47 -4.66 6.06
CA LYS A 131 -11.95 -3.28 5.86
C LYS A 131 -10.90 -2.39 5.21
N THR A 132 -9.64 -2.56 5.58
CA THR A 132 -8.55 -1.77 5.05
C THR A 132 -7.29 -2.61 5.00
N LEU A 133 -6.39 -2.23 4.11
CA LEU A 133 -5.07 -2.85 3.96
C LEU A 133 -4.16 -1.87 3.23
N TRP A 134 -2.83 -2.11 3.27
CA TRP A 134 -1.95 -1.31 2.41
C TRP A 134 -0.81 -2.14 1.86
N GLU A 135 -0.31 -1.68 0.72
CA GLU A 135 0.82 -2.24 0.00
C GLU A 135 1.92 -1.21 -0.07
N ARG A 136 3.18 -1.67 0.12
CA ARG A 136 4.35 -0.83 -0.12
C ARG A 136 5.16 -1.46 -1.25
N TYR A 137 5.55 -0.66 -2.23
CA TYR A 137 6.19 -1.14 -3.45
C TYR A 137 7.70 -1.01 -3.31
N LEU A 138 8.34 -2.06 -2.77
CA LEU A 138 9.75 -2.03 -2.38
C LEU A 138 10.67 -2.04 -3.60
N VAL A 139 10.35 -2.86 -4.60
CA VAL A 139 11.05 -2.93 -5.89
C VAL A 139 9.99 -3.00 -6.97
N GLY A 140 10.08 -2.13 -7.95
CA GLY A 140 9.10 -2.05 -9.03
C GLY A 140 9.73 -1.69 -10.37
N PRO A 141 8.89 -1.33 -11.35
CA PRO A 141 9.35 -1.03 -12.71
C PRO A 141 10.33 0.14 -12.81
N GLU A 142 10.36 1.03 -11.83
CA GLU A 142 11.32 2.13 -11.76
C GLU A 142 12.74 1.64 -11.45
N THR A 143 12.88 0.45 -10.87
CA THR A 143 14.17 -0.14 -10.51
C THR A 143 14.63 -1.15 -11.55
N THR A 144 13.73 -1.99 -12.06
CA THR A 144 14.04 -3.03 -13.03
C THR A 144 12.80 -3.36 -13.89
N SER A 145 13.03 -3.66 -15.16
CA SER A 145 11.97 -4.12 -16.05
C SER A 145 11.64 -5.60 -15.85
N ASP A 146 12.49 -6.34 -15.13
CA ASP A 146 12.26 -7.75 -14.84
C ASP A 146 11.26 -7.88 -13.69
N SER A 147 10.00 -8.15 -14.01
CA SER A 147 8.93 -8.22 -13.03
C SER A 147 9.10 -9.36 -12.02
N SER A 148 9.92 -10.37 -12.34
CA SER A 148 10.21 -11.44 -11.37
C SER A 148 11.00 -10.93 -10.16
N GLN A 149 11.65 -9.79 -10.30
CA GLN A 149 12.42 -9.15 -9.21
C GLN A 149 11.61 -8.12 -8.43
N TRP A 150 10.37 -7.84 -8.84
CA TRP A 150 9.55 -6.90 -8.11
C TRP A 150 9.14 -7.47 -6.76
N ARG A 151 9.03 -6.59 -5.77
CA ARG A 151 8.70 -6.92 -4.38
C ARG A 151 7.66 -5.96 -3.86
N THR A 152 6.55 -6.50 -3.41
CA THR A 152 5.48 -5.71 -2.81
C THR A 152 5.22 -6.23 -1.40
N GLU A 153 5.29 -5.34 -0.44
CA GLU A 153 4.98 -5.66 0.95
C GLU A 153 3.47 -5.53 1.17
N LEU A 154 2.86 -6.59 1.66
CA LEU A 154 1.43 -6.64 1.96
C LEU A 154 1.23 -6.49 3.45
N ASN A 155 0.41 -5.53 3.87
CA ASN A 155 0.12 -5.27 5.28
C ASN A 155 -1.38 -5.34 5.52
N LEU A 156 -1.78 -6.26 6.39
CA LEU A 156 -3.17 -6.44 6.79
C LEU A 156 -3.33 -6.03 8.24
N PRO A 157 -3.96 -4.87 8.53
CA PRO A 157 -4.21 -4.48 9.91
C PRO A 157 -5.08 -5.50 10.62
N LEU A 158 -4.66 -5.86 11.82
CA LEU A 158 -5.39 -6.77 12.69
C LEU A 158 -6.11 -5.94 13.74
N GLY A 159 -7.27 -6.39 14.15
CA GLY A 159 -7.97 -5.75 15.24
C GLY A 159 -7.14 -5.76 16.54
N LYS A 160 -7.62 -5.07 17.54
CA LYS A 160 -6.96 -4.98 18.85
C LYS A 160 -6.76 -6.36 19.48
#